data_af1eda1a42c6c3eebc7f152f969fa059
#
_entry.id   af1eda1a42c6c3eebc7f152f969fa059
#
_cell.length_a   1.000
_cell.length_b   1.000
_cell.length_c   1.000
_cell.angle_alpha   90.00
_cell.angle_beta   90.00
_cell.angle_gamma   90.00
#
_symmetry.space_group_name_H-M   'P 1'
#
loop_
_entity.id
_entity.type
_entity.pdbx_description
1 polymer ?
#
loop_
_entity_poly.entity_id
_entity_poly.type
_entity_poly.pdbx_seq_one_letter_code
_entity_poly.pdbx_strand_id
1 'polypeptide(L)'
;MRVYYDRDADVNLIKGKKVAIIGYGSQGRAHALNLKDSGVAEADGLRVMQVDEAAEWADLMMMATPDELQADIYRNEIAPNIRDGAAIAFAHGLNVHFGLIEAKKTIDVLMIAPKGPGHTVRSEYEKGGGVPCLVAVHQDASGNALELGLSYACG
;
A
#
# COMPACT_ATOMS: atom_id res chain seq x y z
N MET A 1 -7.58 20.51 2.18
CA MET A 1 -7.30 19.13 2.68
C MET A 1 -8.52 18.67 3.43
N ARG A 2 -9.04 17.47 3.14
CA ARG A 2 -10.16 16.86 3.85
C ARG A 2 -9.61 15.94 4.94
N VAL A 3 -10.24 15.95 6.13
CA VAL A 3 -9.88 15.07 7.25
C VAL A 3 -10.89 13.93 7.29
N TYR A 4 -10.38 12.70 7.42
CA TYR A 4 -11.15 11.47 7.58
C TYR A 4 -10.79 10.84 8.91
N TYR A 5 -11.74 10.13 9.50
CA TYR A 5 -11.57 9.34 10.72
C TYR A 5 -11.87 7.87 10.41
N ASP A 6 -11.49 6.96 11.27
CA ASP A 6 -11.70 5.51 11.09
C ASP A 6 -13.17 5.15 10.77
N ARG A 7 -14.13 5.88 11.34
CA ARG A 7 -15.55 5.72 11.03
C ARG A 7 -15.96 6.10 9.59
N ASP A 8 -15.11 6.83 8.89
CA ASP A 8 -15.35 7.28 7.51
C ASP A 8 -14.78 6.28 6.48
N ALA A 9 -14.10 5.24 6.95
CA ALA A 9 -13.50 4.19 6.13
C ALA A 9 -14.14 2.83 6.42
N ASP A 10 -14.26 2.00 5.39
CA ASP A 10 -14.67 0.60 5.54
C ASP A 10 -13.44 -0.31 5.46
N VAL A 11 -12.95 -0.76 6.62
CA VAL A 11 -11.80 -1.66 6.70
C VAL A 11 -12.06 -3.03 6.03
N ASN A 12 -13.31 -3.39 5.76
CA ASN A 12 -13.61 -4.65 5.09
C ASN A 12 -13.21 -4.65 3.61
N LEU A 13 -13.06 -3.48 2.99
CA LEU A 13 -12.59 -3.41 1.60
C LEU A 13 -11.18 -3.98 1.45
N ILE A 14 -10.28 -3.66 2.39
CA ILE A 14 -8.91 -4.18 2.32
C ILE A 14 -8.81 -5.63 2.77
N LYS A 15 -9.68 -6.10 3.67
CA LYS A 15 -9.73 -7.51 4.12
C LYS A 15 -10.01 -8.48 3.00
N GLY A 16 -10.75 -8.06 1.97
CA GLY A 16 -11.04 -8.87 0.79
C GLY A 16 -9.94 -8.84 -0.29
N LYS A 17 -8.82 -8.15 -0.07
CA LYS A 17 -7.77 -7.93 -1.06
C LYS A 17 -6.50 -8.71 -0.77
N LYS A 18 -5.85 -9.16 -1.84
CA LYS A 18 -4.50 -9.71 -1.81
C LYS A 18 -3.51 -8.55 -1.77
N VAL A 19 -2.90 -8.32 -0.62
CA VAL A 19 -1.96 -7.20 -0.42
C VAL A 19 -0.54 -7.72 -0.45
N ALA A 20 0.28 -7.17 -1.35
CA ALA A 20 1.73 -7.39 -1.38
C ALA A 20 2.47 -6.16 -0.85
N ILE A 21 3.50 -6.37 -0.05
CA ILE A 21 4.38 -5.31 0.44
C ILE A 21 5.77 -5.53 -0.12
N ILE A 22 6.25 -4.58 -0.91
CA ILE A 22 7.54 -4.63 -1.57
C ILE A 22 8.56 -3.87 -0.72
N GLY A 23 9.41 -4.63 -0.04
CA GLY A 23 10.36 -4.13 0.96
C GLY A 23 9.90 -4.37 2.38
N TYR A 24 10.75 -5.01 3.18
CA TYR A 24 10.46 -5.39 4.57
C TYR A 24 11.36 -4.65 5.55
N GLY A 25 11.56 -3.34 5.31
CA GLY A 25 12.21 -2.42 6.23
C GLY A 25 11.26 -1.97 7.36
N SER A 26 11.58 -0.87 8.02
CA SER A 26 10.82 -0.35 9.16
C SER A 26 9.34 -0.11 8.83
N GLN A 27 9.04 0.54 7.70
CA GLN A 27 7.66 0.80 7.26
C GLN A 27 6.99 -0.49 6.76
N GLY A 28 7.62 -1.22 5.84
CA GLY A 28 7.02 -2.43 5.26
C GLY A 28 6.67 -3.48 6.31
N ARG A 29 7.53 -3.66 7.33
CA ARG A 29 7.24 -4.53 8.45
C ARG A 29 6.04 -4.06 9.28
N ALA A 30 5.95 -2.76 9.57
CA ALA A 30 4.83 -2.21 10.33
C ALA A 30 3.50 -2.40 9.59
N HIS A 31 3.45 -2.06 8.29
CA HIS A 31 2.28 -2.26 7.45
C HIS A 31 1.86 -3.73 7.39
N ALA A 32 2.82 -4.64 7.14
CA ALA A 32 2.52 -6.07 7.04
C ALA A 32 1.92 -6.64 8.34
N LEU A 33 2.47 -6.27 9.49
CA LEU A 33 1.99 -6.75 10.78
C LEU A 33 0.64 -6.15 11.17
N ASN A 34 0.42 -4.86 10.93
CA ASN A 34 -0.84 -4.20 11.23
C ASN A 34 -1.97 -4.79 10.38
N LEU A 35 -1.77 -4.91 9.06
CA LEU A 35 -2.74 -5.51 8.16
C LEU A 35 -3.05 -6.98 8.53
N LYS A 36 -2.01 -7.75 8.91
CA LYS A 36 -2.21 -9.11 9.40
C LYS A 36 -3.11 -9.14 10.64
N ASP A 37 -2.82 -8.32 11.65
CA ASP A 37 -3.58 -8.26 12.89
C ASP A 37 -5.00 -7.69 12.67
N SER A 38 -5.20 -6.88 11.63
CA SER A 38 -6.51 -6.39 11.19
C SER A 38 -7.31 -7.42 10.37
N GLY A 39 -6.74 -8.60 10.11
CA GLY A 39 -7.41 -9.69 9.42
C GLY A 39 -7.37 -9.60 7.88
N VAL A 40 -6.40 -8.86 7.33
CA VAL A 40 -6.16 -8.77 5.87
C VAL A 40 -5.37 -9.98 5.36
N ALA A 41 -4.46 -10.54 6.17
CA ALA A 41 -3.70 -11.73 5.82
C ALA A 41 -4.40 -12.99 6.34
N GLU A 42 -4.35 -14.07 5.56
CA GLU A 42 -4.84 -15.39 5.98
C GLU A 42 -4.06 -15.92 7.21
N ALA A 43 -4.65 -16.88 7.91
CA ALA A 43 -4.15 -17.45 9.17
C ALA A 43 -2.72 -18.04 9.09
N ASP A 44 -2.22 -18.34 7.90
CA ASP A 44 -0.96 -19.06 7.65
C ASP A 44 0.32 -18.18 7.69
N GLY A 45 0.21 -16.92 8.06
CA GLY A 45 1.35 -16.01 8.18
C GLY A 45 1.67 -15.24 6.89
N LEU A 46 2.80 -14.50 6.91
CA LEU A 46 3.25 -13.74 5.74
C LEU A 46 3.93 -14.66 4.73
N ARG A 47 3.45 -14.68 3.50
CA ARG A 47 4.08 -15.41 2.39
C ARG A 47 5.17 -14.54 1.75
N VAL A 48 6.36 -15.08 1.59
CA VAL A 48 7.46 -14.42 0.84
C VAL A 48 7.40 -14.87 -0.62
N MET A 49 7.44 -13.91 -1.53
CA MET A 49 7.35 -14.12 -2.98
C MET A 49 8.43 -13.29 -3.70
N GLN A 50 8.77 -13.64 -4.94
CA GLN A 50 9.50 -12.74 -5.84
C GLN A 50 8.58 -11.59 -6.24
N VAL A 51 9.17 -10.46 -6.68
CA VAL A 51 8.40 -9.23 -6.94
C VAL A 51 7.46 -9.41 -8.14
N ASP A 52 7.90 -10.08 -9.19
CA ASP A 52 7.12 -10.41 -10.38
C ASP A 52 5.92 -11.30 -10.04
N GLU A 53 6.14 -12.38 -9.26
CA GLU A 53 5.07 -13.25 -8.76
C GLU A 53 4.06 -12.47 -7.89
N ALA A 54 4.56 -11.57 -7.02
CA ALA A 54 3.72 -10.73 -6.19
C ALA A 54 2.88 -9.76 -7.04
N ALA A 55 3.44 -9.22 -8.13
CA ALA A 55 2.74 -8.34 -9.05
C ALA A 55 1.59 -9.04 -9.80
N GLU A 56 1.78 -10.28 -10.19
CA GLU A 56 0.72 -11.10 -10.80
C GLU A 56 -0.38 -11.48 -9.81
N TRP A 57 0.00 -11.68 -8.54
CA TRP A 57 -0.91 -12.19 -7.51
C TRP A 57 -1.72 -11.09 -6.83
N ALA A 58 -1.12 -9.92 -6.55
CA ALA A 58 -1.70 -8.90 -5.69
C ALA A 58 -2.85 -8.11 -6.34
N ASP A 59 -3.81 -7.72 -5.53
CA ASP A 59 -4.82 -6.70 -5.88
C ASP A 59 -4.33 -5.30 -5.51
N LEU A 60 -3.48 -5.20 -4.48
CA LEU A 60 -2.80 -3.96 -4.08
C LEU A 60 -1.35 -4.24 -3.71
N MET A 61 -0.43 -3.46 -4.28
CA MET A 61 0.99 -3.49 -3.96
C MET A 61 1.39 -2.23 -3.21
N MET A 62 2.02 -2.36 -2.04
CA MET A 62 2.60 -1.25 -1.28
C MET A 62 4.11 -1.21 -1.49
N MET A 63 4.60 -0.12 -2.08
CA MET A 63 6.03 0.14 -2.25
C MET A 63 6.63 0.73 -0.98
N ALA A 64 7.43 -0.06 -0.29
CA ALA A 64 8.11 0.30 0.96
C ALA A 64 9.65 0.12 0.86
N THR A 65 10.17 -0.02 -0.35
CA THR A 65 11.61 0.03 -0.66
C THR A 65 12.12 1.46 -0.68
N PRO A 66 13.45 1.70 -0.58
CA PRO A 66 14.04 3.02 -0.78
C PRO A 66 13.65 3.63 -2.13
N ASP A 67 13.41 4.95 -2.15
CA ASP A 67 12.89 5.66 -3.32
C ASP A 67 13.75 5.49 -4.56
N GLU A 68 15.07 5.42 -4.40
CA GLU A 68 16.04 5.25 -5.51
C GLU A 68 15.94 3.90 -6.22
N LEU A 69 15.34 2.89 -5.58
CA LEU A 69 15.19 1.55 -6.16
C LEU A 69 13.82 1.35 -6.81
N GLN A 70 12.82 2.14 -6.45
CA GLN A 70 11.43 1.88 -6.82
C GLN A 70 11.19 1.96 -8.32
N ALA A 71 11.82 2.91 -9.02
CA ALA A 71 11.62 3.08 -10.46
C ALA A 71 12.13 1.86 -11.26
N ASP A 72 13.27 1.30 -10.87
CA ASP A 72 13.84 0.13 -11.54
C ASP A 72 13.04 -1.14 -11.21
N ILE A 73 12.64 -1.33 -9.95
CA ILE A 73 11.76 -2.44 -9.53
C ILE A 73 10.43 -2.35 -10.29
N TYR A 74 9.83 -1.16 -10.36
CA TYR A 74 8.57 -0.98 -11.10
C TYR A 74 8.74 -1.36 -12.57
N ARG A 75 9.74 -0.80 -13.25
CA ARG A 75 9.95 -0.99 -14.69
C ARG A 75 10.25 -2.44 -15.05
N ASN A 76 11.10 -3.11 -14.27
CA ASN A 76 11.63 -4.41 -14.62
C ASN A 76 10.77 -5.58 -14.13
N GLU A 77 10.10 -5.43 -12.98
CA GLU A 77 9.43 -6.54 -12.30
C GLU A 77 7.91 -6.33 -12.13
N ILE A 78 7.47 -5.07 -11.85
CA ILE A 78 6.06 -4.83 -11.58
C ILE A 78 5.28 -4.51 -12.86
N ALA A 79 5.73 -3.56 -13.66
CA ALA A 79 4.99 -3.09 -14.83
C ALA A 79 4.68 -4.18 -15.86
N PRO A 80 5.55 -5.18 -16.13
CA PRO A 80 5.24 -6.28 -17.01
C PRO A 80 4.15 -7.22 -16.47
N ASN A 81 4.04 -7.35 -15.15
CA ASN A 81 3.30 -8.42 -14.47
C ASN A 81 2.04 -7.94 -13.73
N ILE A 82 1.97 -6.66 -13.35
CA ILE A 82 0.80 -6.12 -12.61
C ILE A 82 -0.47 -6.19 -13.46
N ARG A 83 -1.52 -6.73 -12.86
CA ARG A 83 -2.81 -6.95 -13.52
C ARG A 83 -3.57 -5.63 -13.71
N ASP A 84 -4.34 -5.55 -14.77
CA ASP A 84 -5.33 -4.48 -14.94
C ASP A 84 -6.36 -4.51 -13.80
N GLY A 85 -6.74 -3.35 -13.32
CA GLY A 85 -7.63 -3.20 -12.16
C GLY A 85 -6.96 -3.37 -10.80
N ALA A 86 -5.67 -3.70 -10.74
CA ALA A 86 -4.90 -3.69 -9.50
C ALA A 86 -4.58 -2.25 -9.05
N ALA A 87 -4.04 -2.12 -7.84
CA ALA A 87 -3.59 -0.85 -7.30
C ALA A 87 -2.11 -0.91 -6.91
N ILE A 88 -1.40 0.21 -7.07
CA ILE A 88 -0.07 0.41 -6.52
C ILE A 88 -0.08 1.61 -5.57
N ALA A 89 0.47 1.43 -4.38
CA ALA A 89 0.54 2.44 -3.35
C ALA A 89 1.99 2.72 -2.95
N PHE A 90 2.26 3.97 -2.60
CA PHE A 90 3.59 4.44 -2.19
C PHE A 90 3.49 5.06 -0.80
N ALA A 91 4.46 4.78 0.06
CA ALA A 91 4.60 5.46 1.35
C ALA A 91 5.15 6.89 1.18
N HIS A 92 5.73 7.20 0.02
CA HIS A 92 6.28 8.50 -0.35
C HIS A 92 5.99 8.81 -1.82
N GLY A 93 5.62 10.05 -2.14
CA GLY A 93 5.16 10.43 -3.48
C GLY A 93 6.25 10.83 -4.50
N LEU A 94 7.54 10.72 -4.16
CA LEU A 94 8.65 11.24 -4.96
C LEU A 94 8.64 10.69 -6.39
N ASN A 95 8.66 9.38 -6.55
CA ASN A 95 8.78 8.74 -7.85
C ASN A 95 7.60 9.03 -8.80
N VAL A 96 6.40 9.15 -8.24
CA VAL A 96 5.20 9.51 -9.00
C VAL A 96 5.20 11.01 -9.33
N HIS A 97 5.53 11.86 -8.34
CA HIS A 97 5.52 13.31 -8.52
C HIS A 97 6.52 13.78 -9.58
N PHE A 98 7.72 13.19 -9.62
CA PHE A 98 8.75 13.56 -10.58
C PHE A 98 8.71 12.73 -11.89
N GLY A 99 7.68 11.91 -12.09
CA GLY A 99 7.52 11.11 -13.32
C GLY A 99 8.57 10.03 -13.50
N LEU A 100 9.21 9.58 -12.42
CA LEU A 100 10.18 8.48 -12.45
C LEU A 100 9.48 7.12 -12.58
N ILE A 101 8.22 7.05 -12.16
CA ILE A 101 7.31 5.93 -12.36
C ILE A 101 6.06 6.46 -13.08
N GLU A 102 5.87 6.00 -14.32
CA GLU A 102 4.65 6.20 -15.08
C GLU A 102 3.85 4.89 -15.09
N ALA A 103 2.77 4.88 -14.32
CA ALA A 103 1.96 3.67 -14.15
C ALA A 103 1.04 3.42 -15.34
N LYS A 104 0.68 2.14 -15.57
CA LYS A 104 -0.36 1.77 -16.54
C LYS A 104 -1.65 2.54 -16.22
N LYS A 105 -2.36 2.99 -17.24
CA LYS A 105 -3.64 3.72 -17.08
C LYS A 105 -4.78 2.85 -16.53
N THR A 106 -4.60 1.55 -16.51
CA THR A 106 -5.59 0.56 -16.08
C THR A 106 -5.50 0.19 -14.61
N ILE A 107 -4.58 0.80 -13.84
CA ILE A 107 -4.40 0.53 -12.41
C ILE A 107 -4.61 1.81 -11.58
N ASP A 108 -4.95 1.65 -10.30
CA ASP A 108 -4.98 2.75 -9.35
C ASP A 108 -3.58 3.10 -8.87
N VAL A 109 -3.32 4.39 -8.65
CA VAL A 109 -2.05 4.87 -8.11
C VAL A 109 -2.31 5.75 -6.90
N LEU A 110 -1.81 5.33 -5.74
CA LEU A 110 -2.11 5.89 -4.44
C LEU A 110 -0.84 6.31 -3.70
N MET A 111 -0.96 7.28 -2.80
CA MET A 111 -0.01 7.49 -1.72
C MET A 111 -0.72 7.20 -0.39
N ILE A 112 -0.13 6.35 0.44
CA ILE A 112 -0.57 6.05 1.80
C ILE A 112 0.64 6.23 2.70
N ALA A 113 0.72 7.39 3.35
CA ALA A 113 1.93 7.88 4.01
C ALA A 113 1.70 8.15 5.49
N PRO A 114 1.89 7.16 6.37
CA PRO A 114 1.87 7.35 7.82
C PRO A 114 2.91 8.40 8.24
N LYS A 115 2.53 9.30 9.15
CA LYS A 115 3.39 10.38 9.66
C LYS A 115 4.10 9.98 10.94
N GLY A 116 4.88 8.90 10.84
CA GLY A 116 5.71 8.39 11.94
C GLY A 116 6.70 7.35 11.45
N PRO A 117 7.80 7.14 12.17
CA PRO A 117 8.71 6.01 11.93
C PRO A 117 7.94 4.68 12.02
N GLY A 118 8.37 3.65 11.28
CA GLY A 118 7.65 2.37 11.23
C GLY A 118 7.44 1.71 12.61
N HIS A 119 8.42 1.83 13.53
CA HIS A 119 8.24 1.33 14.89
C HIS A 119 7.13 2.06 15.67
N THR A 120 6.95 3.37 15.42
CA THR A 120 5.85 4.15 16.02
C THR A 120 4.51 3.76 15.39
N VAL A 121 4.46 3.59 14.06
CA VAL A 121 3.26 3.10 13.36
C VAL A 121 2.79 1.78 13.99
N ARG A 122 3.71 0.85 14.22
CA ARG A 122 3.40 -0.44 14.84
C ARG A 122 2.98 -0.30 16.30
N SER A 123 3.75 0.44 17.11
CA SER A 123 3.48 0.55 18.56
C SER A 123 2.19 1.29 18.89
N GLU A 124 1.81 2.28 18.09
CA GLU A 124 0.53 2.96 18.29
C GLU A 124 -0.66 2.07 17.90
N TYR A 125 -0.52 1.27 16.83
CA TYR A 125 -1.51 0.27 16.48
C TYR A 125 -1.71 -0.77 17.59
N GLU A 126 -0.64 -1.31 18.17
CA GLU A 126 -0.70 -2.29 19.28
C GLU A 126 -1.40 -1.74 20.54
N LYS A 127 -1.39 -0.42 20.72
CA LYS A 127 -2.12 0.27 21.79
C LYS A 127 -3.59 0.56 21.45
N GLY A 128 -4.06 0.16 20.26
CA GLY A 128 -5.40 0.46 19.77
C GLY A 128 -5.57 1.90 19.26
N GLY A 129 -4.48 2.59 18.97
CA GLY A 129 -4.44 3.91 18.35
C GLY A 129 -3.85 3.86 16.93
N GLY A 130 -3.46 5.02 16.42
CA GLY A 130 -2.81 5.14 15.12
C GLY A 130 -2.03 6.45 14.99
N VAL A 131 -1.20 6.54 13.96
CA VAL A 131 -0.54 7.79 13.58
C VAL A 131 -1.34 8.48 12.48
N PRO A 132 -1.32 9.83 12.39
CA PRO A 132 -1.90 10.52 11.25
C PRO A 132 -1.32 9.98 9.94
N CYS A 133 -2.17 9.73 8.95
CA CYS A 133 -1.76 9.22 7.65
C CYS A 133 -2.25 10.13 6.53
N LEU A 134 -1.39 10.46 5.57
CA LEU A 134 -1.80 11.15 4.36
C LEU A 134 -2.19 10.13 3.29
N VAL A 135 -3.40 10.27 2.76
CA VAL A 135 -3.89 9.49 1.62
C VAL A 135 -4.09 10.44 0.45
N ALA A 136 -3.50 10.11 -0.69
CA ALA A 136 -3.69 10.84 -1.94
C ALA A 136 -3.91 9.87 -3.10
N VAL A 137 -4.75 10.27 -4.04
CA VAL A 137 -5.02 9.54 -5.29
C VAL A 137 -4.34 10.29 -6.43
N HIS A 138 -3.40 9.63 -7.11
CA HIS A 138 -2.79 10.15 -8.33
C HIS A 138 -3.57 9.71 -9.57
N GLN A 139 -3.99 8.43 -9.60
CA GLN A 139 -4.76 7.83 -10.67
C GLN A 139 -5.86 6.93 -10.08
N ASP A 140 -7.08 7.11 -10.55
CA ASP A 140 -8.26 6.36 -10.13
C ASP A 140 -8.87 5.65 -11.35
N ALA A 141 -8.33 4.49 -11.68
CA ALA A 141 -8.81 3.67 -12.79
C ALA A 141 -10.06 2.87 -12.42
N SER A 142 -10.20 2.51 -11.15
CA SER A 142 -11.34 1.73 -10.64
C SER A 142 -12.56 2.56 -10.29
N GLY A 143 -12.39 3.86 -10.04
CA GLY A 143 -13.41 4.75 -9.47
C GLY A 143 -13.57 4.63 -7.94
N ASN A 144 -12.73 3.84 -7.27
CA ASN A 144 -12.78 3.57 -5.83
C ASN A 144 -11.41 3.68 -5.14
N ALA A 145 -10.45 4.32 -5.78
CA ALA A 145 -9.07 4.37 -5.27
C ALA A 145 -8.98 5.06 -3.89
N LEU A 146 -9.78 6.11 -3.66
CA LEU A 146 -9.79 6.80 -2.37
C LEU A 146 -10.29 5.90 -1.25
N GLU A 147 -11.40 5.21 -1.45
CA GLU A 147 -12.00 4.27 -0.48
C GLU A 147 -11.04 3.14 -0.15
N LEU A 148 -10.34 2.59 -1.16
CA LEU A 148 -9.31 1.57 -0.98
C LEU A 148 -8.14 2.11 -0.15
N GLY A 149 -7.67 3.33 -0.44
CA GLY A 149 -6.60 3.97 0.30
C GLY A 149 -6.94 4.26 1.76
N LEU A 150 -8.17 4.72 2.03
CA LEU A 150 -8.68 4.93 3.39
C LEU A 150 -8.83 3.60 4.14
N SER A 151 -9.36 2.57 3.48
CA SER A 151 -9.49 1.23 4.06
C SER A 151 -8.13 0.65 4.46
N TYR A 152 -7.12 0.80 3.60
CA TYR A 152 -5.74 0.39 3.92
C TYR A 152 -5.16 1.16 5.11
N ALA A 153 -5.40 2.48 5.16
CA ALA A 153 -4.85 3.34 6.21
C ALA A 153 -5.45 3.05 7.61
N CYS A 154 -6.64 2.45 7.67
CA CYS A 154 -7.30 2.04 8.91
C CYS A 154 -6.96 0.60 9.34
N GLY A 155 -6.38 -0.22 8.46
CA GLY A 155 -5.92 -1.59 8.72
C GLY A 155 -4.46 -1.63 9.14
#